data_7a62457ca5e87dd01a31f576fd1236a6
#
_entry.id   7a62457ca5e87dd01a31f576fd1236a6
#
_cell.length_a   1.000
_cell.length_b   1.000
_cell.length_c   1.000
_cell.angle_alpha   90.00
_cell.angle_beta   90.00
_cell.angle_gamma   90.00
#
_symmetry.space_group_name_H-M   'P 1'
#
loop_
_entity.id
_entity.type
_entity.pdbx_description
1 polymer ?
#
loop_
_entity_poly.entity_id
_entity_poly.type
_entity_poly.pdbx_seq_one_letter_code
_entity_poly.pdbx_strand_id
1 'polypeptide(L)'
;SYNKIFKEHWKEKTGQDVDVIQSHGGSGKQALEVINGLQADVVTLALDYDIDAIENAGMIQSGWKEELPDDSAPYTSTIVFLVRKGNPKNIQDWDDLIRDDVDVITPNPKTSGGARWNYLAAWAYAQKIYNNDEEKMEAFIKKLYQNVLVLDSGARSATTSFVENGQGDVLIAWENEAFLSVKDDPDEFEIIAPSISVLAQPSVAVVDEVAENRGTEEVSREYLNYLYSDDAQRIAAENYYRPVNQEILEEYSDVFDLNMELKTIDDFGGWQEVQRKHFADGGVFDRIYGN
;
A
#
# COMPACT_ATOMS: atom_id res chain seq x y z
N SER A 1 -17.86 6.28 8.03
CA SER A 1 -17.01 5.45 7.19
C SER A 1 -17.72 5.06 5.89
N TYR A 2 -16.98 4.58 4.91
CA TYR A 2 -17.47 4.18 3.59
C TYR A 2 -18.68 3.22 3.64
N ASN A 3 -18.60 2.15 4.42
CA ASN A 3 -19.70 1.17 4.50
C ASN A 3 -21.04 1.79 4.92
N LYS A 4 -21.01 2.83 5.73
CA LYS A 4 -22.25 3.51 6.15
C LYS A 4 -22.92 4.21 4.97
N ILE A 5 -22.17 5.02 4.22
CA ILE A 5 -22.73 5.75 3.07
C ILE A 5 -23.13 4.80 1.95
N PHE A 6 -22.37 3.70 1.76
CA PHE A 6 -22.76 2.68 0.78
C PHE A 6 -24.07 1.98 1.14
N LYS A 7 -24.30 1.62 2.41
CA LYS A 7 -25.57 1.03 2.86
C LYS A 7 -26.76 1.94 2.61
N GLU A 8 -26.59 3.25 2.86
CA GLU A 8 -27.61 4.26 2.58
C GLU A 8 -27.86 4.36 1.07
N HIS A 9 -26.82 4.48 0.26
CA HIS A 9 -26.90 4.49 -1.20
C HIS A 9 -27.62 3.24 -1.77
N TRP A 10 -27.21 2.05 -1.33
CA TRP A 10 -27.83 0.80 -1.80
C TRP A 10 -29.31 0.71 -1.44
N LYS A 11 -29.66 1.13 -0.22
CA LYS A 11 -31.05 1.17 0.25
C LYS A 11 -31.89 2.13 -0.57
N GLU A 12 -31.38 3.32 -0.87
CA GLU A 12 -32.06 4.30 -1.71
C GLU A 12 -32.25 3.80 -3.14
N LYS A 13 -31.22 3.18 -3.70
CA LYS A 13 -31.21 2.68 -5.07
C LYS A 13 -32.13 1.49 -5.30
N THR A 14 -32.18 0.54 -4.36
CA THR A 14 -32.83 -0.77 -4.55
C THR A 14 -33.99 -1.07 -3.59
N GLY A 15 -34.07 -0.33 -2.50
CA GLY A 15 -34.98 -0.64 -1.39
C GLY A 15 -34.51 -1.78 -0.49
N GLN A 16 -33.35 -2.38 -0.77
CA GLN A 16 -32.80 -3.52 -0.04
C GLN A 16 -31.79 -3.07 1.02
N ASP A 17 -31.71 -3.81 2.11
CA ASP A 17 -30.64 -3.65 3.10
C ASP A 17 -29.45 -4.55 2.71
N VAL A 18 -28.23 -4.08 3.04
CA VAL A 18 -26.99 -4.84 2.86
C VAL A 18 -26.14 -4.77 4.12
N ASP A 19 -25.54 -5.90 4.47
CA ASP A 19 -24.51 -5.96 5.51
C ASP A 19 -23.14 -6.22 4.90
N VAL A 20 -22.18 -5.39 5.28
CA VAL A 20 -20.78 -5.52 4.84
C VAL A 20 -19.95 -6.05 5.99
N ILE A 21 -19.46 -7.27 5.82
CA ILE A 21 -18.58 -7.95 6.78
C ILE A 21 -17.15 -7.86 6.24
N GLN A 22 -16.21 -7.45 7.08
CA GLN A 22 -14.83 -7.24 6.68
C GLN A 22 -13.87 -8.20 7.38
N SER A 23 -12.89 -8.69 6.61
CA SER A 23 -11.71 -9.40 7.11
C SER A 23 -10.47 -8.63 6.70
N HIS A 24 -9.50 -8.51 7.58
CA HIS A 24 -8.27 -7.75 7.36
C HIS A 24 -7.05 -8.64 7.56
N GLY A 25 -6.03 -8.43 6.73
CA GLY A 25 -4.77 -9.16 6.80
C GLY A 25 -3.77 -8.67 5.77
N GLY A 26 -2.59 -9.27 5.74
CA GLY A 26 -1.62 -9.01 4.68
C GLY A 26 -2.17 -9.41 3.31
N SER A 27 -1.84 -8.63 2.27
CA SER A 27 -2.40 -8.77 0.91
C SER A 27 -2.29 -10.20 0.36
N GLY A 28 -1.08 -10.76 0.31
CA GLY A 28 -0.87 -12.13 -0.18
C GLY A 28 -1.54 -13.20 0.69
N LYS A 29 -1.63 -12.98 2.02
CA LYS A 29 -2.37 -13.88 2.92
C LYS A 29 -3.86 -13.87 2.60
N GLN A 30 -4.45 -12.69 2.40
CA GLN A 30 -5.88 -12.55 2.05
C GLN A 30 -6.17 -13.20 0.70
N ALA A 31 -5.31 -13.00 -0.31
CA ALA A 31 -5.46 -13.68 -1.60
C ALA A 31 -5.46 -15.20 -1.45
N LEU A 32 -4.52 -15.74 -0.66
CA LEU A 32 -4.44 -17.18 -0.41
C LEU A 32 -5.66 -17.70 0.36
N GLU A 33 -6.19 -16.97 1.32
CA GLU A 33 -7.42 -17.33 2.04
C GLU A 33 -8.62 -17.41 1.10
N VAL A 34 -8.76 -16.46 0.15
CA VAL A 34 -9.80 -16.50 -0.89
C VAL A 34 -9.64 -17.74 -1.78
N ILE A 35 -8.43 -17.98 -2.29
CA ILE A 35 -8.12 -19.17 -3.11
C ILE A 35 -8.44 -20.48 -2.36
N ASN A 36 -8.25 -20.51 -1.05
CA ASN A 36 -8.54 -21.66 -0.20
C ASN A 36 -10.01 -21.72 0.29
N GLY A 37 -10.89 -20.85 -0.21
CA GLY A 37 -12.34 -20.95 0.00
C GLY A 37 -12.96 -19.95 0.96
N LEU A 38 -12.23 -18.89 1.36
CA LEU A 38 -12.86 -17.77 2.06
C LEU A 38 -13.91 -17.13 1.14
N GLN A 39 -15.14 -17.05 1.61
CA GLN A 39 -16.28 -16.54 0.87
C GLN A 39 -16.30 -15.01 0.89
N ALA A 40 -15.33 -14.39 0.21
CA ALA A 40 -15.27 -12.95 0.02
C ALA A 40 -15.91 -12.57 -1.33
N ASP A 41 -16.89 -11.69 -1.32
CA ASP A 41 -17.56 -11.21 -2.53
C ASP A 41 -16.71 -10.21 -3.30
N VAL A 42 -15.90 -9.43 -2.57
CA VAL A 42 -14.96 -8.44 -3.11
C VAL A 42 -13.63 -8.51 -2.37
N VAL A 43 -12.57 -8.11 -3.03
CA VAL A 43 -11.23 -7.95 -2.44
C VAL A 43 -10.72 -6.52 -2.64
N THR A 44 -9.96 -6.04 -1.65
CA THR A 44 -9.14 -4.83 -1.73
C THR A 44 -7.74 -5.21 -1.26
N LEU A 45 -6.79 -5.27 -2.18
CA LEU A 45 -5.44 -5.77 -1.90
C LEU A 45 -4.39 -4.71 -2.24
N ALA A 46 -3.27 -4.75 -1.54
CA ALA A 46 -2.19 -3.79 -1.72
C ALA A 46 -1.48 -3.93 -3.08
N LEU A 47 -1.58 -5.09 -3.70
CA LEU A 47 -0.92 -5.42 -4.96
C LEU A 47 -1.92 -6.03 -5.95
N ASP A 48 -1.93 -5.56 -7.18
CA ASP A 48 -2.65 -6.21 -8.28
C ASP A 48 -2.15 -7.65 -8.53
N TYR A 49 -0.86 -7.90 -8.31
CA TYR A 49 -0.25 -9.24 -8.34
C TYR A 49 -1.00 -10.27 -7.48
N ASP A 50 -1.49 -9.87 -6.32
CA ASP A 50 -2.23 -10.75 -5.41
C ASP A 50 -3.67 -10.98 -5.92
N ILE A 51 -4.27 -10.02 -6.63
CA ILE A 51 -5.55 -10.20 -7.33
C ILE A 51 -5.37 -11.12 -8.54
N ASP A 52 -4.29 -10.95 -9.31
CA ASP A 52 -3.93 -11.84 -10.42
C ASP A 52 -3.79 -13.30 -9.95
N ALA A 53 -3.31 -13.54 -8.74
CA ALA A 53 -3.24 -14.89 -8.18
C ALA A 53 -4.64 -15.51 -7.99
N ILE A 54 -5.64 -14.71 -7.60
CA ILE A 54 -7.04 -15.16 -7.47
C ILE A 54 -7.66 -15.36 -8.86
N GLU A 55 -7.37 -14.48 -9.84
CA GLU A 55 -7.75 -14.65 -11.24
C GLU A 55 -7.18 -15.96 -11.81
N ASN A 56 -5.89 -16.21 -11.61
CA ASN A 56 -5.22 -17.44 -12.07
C ASN A 56 -5.79 -18.71 -11.41
N ALA A 57 -6.40 -18.61 -10.24
CA ALA A 57 -7.15 -19.68 -9.61
C ALA A 57 -8.56 -19.87 -10.20
N GLY A 58 -8.98 -19.02 -11.13
CA GLY A 58 -10.27 -19.08 -11.83
C GLY A 58 -11.44 -18.47 -11.07
N MET A 59 -11.19 -17.73 -9.98
CA MET A 59 -12.24 -17.17 -9.11
C MET A 59 -12.63 -15.74 -9.48
N ILE A 60 -11.78 -15.03 -10.22
CA ILE A 60 -12.01 -13.70 -10.77
C ILE A 60 -11.93 -13.81 -12.29
N GLN A 61 -12.80 -13.11 -13.00
CA GLN A 61 -12.81 -13.09 -14.47
C GLN A 61 -11.61 -12.30 -15.01
N SER A 62 -11.08 -12.73 -16.16
CA SER A 62 -10.02 -12.01 -16.85
C SER A 62 -10.45 -10.62 -17.26
N GLY A 63 -9.52 -9.65 -17.11
CA GLY A 63 -9.79 -8.26 -17.42
C GLY A 63 -10.35 -7.48 -16.22
N TRP A 64 -10.28 -8.00 -15.03
CA TRP A 64 -10.73 -7.33 -13.80
C TRP A 64 -10.13 -5.94 -13.62
N LYS A 65 -8.89 -5.75 -14.10
CA LYS A 65 -8.15 -4.49 -13.95
C LYS A 65 -8.77 -3.33 -14.74
N GLU A 66 -9.37 -3.64 -15.88
CA GLU A 66 -10.06 -2.70 -16.78
C GLU A 66 -11.56 -2.52 -16.45
N GLU A 67 -12.11 -3.24 -15.48
CA GLU A 67 -13.53 -3.14 -15.12
C GLU A 67 -13.90 -1.80 -14.47
N LEU A 68 -12.96 -1.20 -13.75
CA LEU A 68 -13.14 0.08 -13.06
C LEU A 68 -12.07 1.10 -13.49
N PRO A 69 -12.32 2.41 -13.33
CA PRO A 69 -11.33 3.44 -13.64
C PRO A 69 -10.00 3.26 -12.90
N ASP A 70 -8.94 3.86 -13.44
CA ASP A 70 -7.61 3.92 -12.83
C ASP A 70 -7.04 2.52 -12.48
N ASP A 71 -7.19 1.57 -13.42
CA ASP A 71 -6.76 0.18 -13.25
C ASP A 71 -7.37 -0.50 -12.02
N SER A 72 -8.64 -0.21 -11.75
CA SER A 72 -9.37 -0.71 -10.58
C SER A 72 -8.73 -0.33 -9.24
N ALA A 73 -8.05 0.84 -9.20
CA ALA A 73 -7.46 1.42 -7.98
C ALA A 73 -8.21 2.71 -7.60
N PRO A 74 -9.20 2.67 -6.71
CA PRO A 74 -10.08 3.82 -6.42
C PRO A 74 -9.42 4.92 -5.61
N TYR A 75 -8.27 4.67 -5.02
CA TYR A 75 -7.44 5.61 -4.29
C TYR A 75 -6.00 5.13 -4.29
N THR A 76 -5.08 6.04 -3.99
CA THR A 76 -3.65 5.75 -3.94
C THR A 76 -3.04 6.19 -2.62
N SER A 77 -1.79 5.85 -2.41
CA SER A 77 -0.96 6.34 -1.32
C SER A 77 0.47 6.50 -1.83
N THR A 78 1.36 6.93 -0.97
CA THR A 78 2.79 6.94 -1.25
C THR A 78 3.56 6.51 -0.01
N ILE A 79 4.87 6.39 -0.13
CA ILE A 79 5.77 6.01 0.96
C ILE A 79 6.46 7.25 1.49
N VAL A 80 6.39 7.44 2.79
CA VAL A 80 7.01 8.54 3.54
C VAL A 80 7.80 7.99 4.73
N PHE A 81 8.49 8.88 5.43
CA PHE A 81 9.15 8.55 6.70
C PHE A 81 8.37 9.14 7.87
N LEU A 82 8.06 8.31 8.85
CA LEU A 82 7.59 8.74 10.15
C LEU A 82 8.78 8.78 11.10
N VAL A 83 9.06 9.94 11.69
CA VAL A 83 10.18 10.14 12.61
C VAL A 83 9.69 10.66 13.95
N ARG A 84 10.54 10.59 14.97
CA ARG A 84 10.28 11.19 16.28
C ARG A 84 10.17 12.71 16.15
N LYS A 85 9.36 13.32 16.99
CA LYS A 85 9.14 14.78 16.99
C LYS A 85 10.46 15.56 17.10
N GLY A 86 10.59 16.58 16.25
CA GLY A 86 11.82 17.37 16.15
C GLY A 86 12.94 16.69 15.35
N ASN A 87 12.65 15.54 14.75
CA ASN A 87 13.56 14.81 13.86
C ASN A 87 15.01 14.72 14.39
N PRO A 88 15.24 14.06 15.56
CA PRO A 88 16.54 14.10 16.26
C PRO A 88 17.71 13.58 15.43
N LYS A 89 17.43 12.72 14.44
CA LYS A 89 18.44 12.17 13.53
C LYS A 89 18.62 12.99 12.24
N ASN A 90 17.87 14.08 12.09
CA ASN A 90 17.89 14.92 10.89
C ASN A 90 17.72 14.10 9.61
N ILE A 91 16.70 13.22 9.58
CA ILE A 91 16.33 12.43 8.42
C ILE A 91 15.66 13.35 7.40
N GLN A 92 16.16 13.39 6.17
CA GLN A 92 15.61 14.21 5.10
C GLN A 92 15.27 13.39 3.85
N ASP A 93 16.09 12.38 3.55
CA ASP A 93 15.91 11.55 2.35
C ASP A 93 16.42 10.13 2.59
N TRP A 94 16.32 9.28 1.59
CA TRP A 94 16.66 7.85 1.62
C TRP A 94 18.13 7.58 1.99
N ASP A 95 19.07 8.47 1.63
CA ASP A 95 20.49 8.32 1.96
C ASP A 95 20.77 8.50 3.46
N ASP A 96 19.89 9.18 4.20
CA ASP A 96 20.01 9.24 5.67
C ASP A 96 19.72 7.89 6.32
N LEU A 97 18.90 7.03 5.68
CA LEU A 97 18.51 5.73 6.20
C LEU A 97 19.63 4.67 6.14
N ILE A 98 20.71 4.94 5.40
CA ILE A 98 21.89 4.07 5.32
C ILE A 98 23.02 4.49 6.24
N ARG A 99 22.84 5.53 7.06
CA ARG A 99 23.82 5.95 8.06
C ARG A 99 23.91 4.93 9.20
N ASP A 100 25.11 4.74 9.76
CA ASP A 100 25.36 3.76 10.83
C ASP A 100 24.70 4.13 12.17
N ASP A 101 24.27 5.39 12.33
CA ASP A 101 23.60 5.89 13.54
C ASP A 101 22.06 5.95 13.42
N VAL A 102 21.48 5.38 12.37
CA VAL A 102 20.05 5.40 12.11
C VAL A 102 19.47 3.98 12.16
N ASP A 103 18.51 3.79 13.03
CA ASP A 103 17.76 2.55 13.18
C ASP A 103 16.42 2.64 12.43
N VAL A 104 16.21 1.73 11.48
CA VAL A 104 15.04 1.70 10.59
C VAL A 104 14.04 0.65 11.04
N ILE A 105 12.75 0.97 10.93
CA ILE A 105 11.65 0.01 11.05
C ILE A 105 10.93 -0.06 9.70
N THR A 106 10.72 -1.26 9.19
CA THR A 106 9.94 -1.54 7.98
C THR A 106 9.45 -2.99 8.00
N PRO A 107 8.27 -3.30 7.43
CA PRO A 107 7.81 -4.68 7.36
C PRO A 107 8.59 -5.49 6.31
N ASN A 108 8.46 -6.81 6.40
CA ASN A 108 9.14 -7.76 5.53
C ASN A 108 8.44 -7.87 4.16
N PRO A 109 9.10 -7.58 3.05
CA PRO A 109 8.50 -7.68 1.71
C PRO A 109 8.20 -9.12 1.26
N LYS A 110 8.72 -10.13 1.95
CA LYS A 110 8.36 -11.54 1.70
C LYS A 110 6.98 -11.90 2.27
N THR A 111 6.50 -11.15 3.28
CA THR A 111 5.22 -11.45 3.97
C THR A 111 4.18 -10.33 3.84
N SER A 112 4.58 -9.12 3.51
CA SER A 112 3.73 -7.93 3.43
C SER A 112 3.76 -7.32 2.04
N GLY A 113 2.59 -7.24 1.40
CA GLY A 113 2.44 -6.51 0.12
C GLY A 113 2.78 -5.02 0.27
N GLY A 114 2.36 -4.39 1.37
CA GLY A 114 2.71 -3.00 1.66
C GLY A 114 4.22 -2.76 1.76
N ALA A 115 4.96 -3.72 2.30
CA ALA A 115 6.42 -3.65 2.40
C ALA A 115 7.13 -3.69 1.04
N ARG A 116 6.51 -4.28 0.02
CA ARG A 116 7.06 -4.28 -1.35
C ARG A 116 7.05 -2.88 -1.94
N TRP A 117 6.04 -2.09 -1.66
CA TRP A 117 6.01 -0.67 -2.04
C TRP A 117 7.09 0.13 -1.30
N ASN A 118 7.32 -0.12 0.00
CA ASN A 118 8.42 0.51 0.76
C ASN A 118 9.79 0.20 0.11
N TYR A 119 10.03 -1.06 -0.24
CA TYR A 119 11.24 -1.49 -0.93
C TYR A 119 11.40 -0.80 -2.28
N LEU A 120 10.33 -0.75 -3.10
CA LEU A 120 10.37 -0.13 -4.42
C LEU A 120 10.61 1.38 -4.34
N ALA A 121 10.11 2.07 -3.32
CA ALA A 121 10.39 3.49 -3.12
C ALA A 121 11.89 3.73 -2.86
N ALA A 122 12.53 2.91 -2.01
CA ALA A 122 13.98 2.95 -1.82
C ALA A 122 14.75 2.59 -3.11
N TRP A 123 14.26 1.61 -3.86
CA TRP A 123 14.84 1.22 -5.12
C TRP A 123 14.76 2.33 -6.17
N ALA A 124 13.64 3.07 -6.24
CA ALA A 124 13.47 4.23 -7.12
C ALA A 124 14.51 5.32 -6.85
N TYR A 125 14.76 5.61 -5.56
CA TYR A 125 15.82 6.53 -5.17
C TYR A 125 17.20 6.05 -5.64
N ALA A 126 17.52 4.78 -5.39
CA ALA A 126 18.79 4.19 -5.81
C ALA A 126 18.95 4.22 -7.34
N GLN A 127 17.90 3.93 -8.11
CA GLN A 127 17.91 4.06 -9.57
C GLN A 127 18.31 5.47 -10.02
N LYS A 128 17.73 6.48 -9.41
CA LYS A 128 17.99 7.88 -9.75
C LYS A 128 19.43 8.29 -9.41
N ILE A 129 19.89 7.97 -8.19
CA ILE A 129 21.21 8.41 -7.71
C ILE A 129 22.34 7.65 -8.39
N TYR A 130 22.18 6.38 -8.67
CA TYR A 130 23.23 5.53 -9.27
C TYR A 130 23.07 5.29 -10.75
N ASN A 131 22.16 6.01 -11.43
CA ASN A 131 21.97 5.91 -12.90
C ASN A 131 21.74 4.46 -13.37
N ASN A 132 20.92 3.68 -12.64
CA ASN A 132 20.65 2.26 -12.92
C ASN A 132 21.90 1.33 -12.84
N ASP A 133 22.93 1.70 -12.11
CA ASP A 133 24.04 0.81 -11.76
C ASP A 133 23.57 -0.24 -10.74
N GLU A 134 23.22 -1.44 -11.21
CA GLU A 134 22.58 -2.47 -10.39
C GLU A 134 23.41 -2.86 -9.16
N GLU A 135 24.73 -2.95 -9.28
CA GLU A 135 25.60 -3.31 -8.17
C GLU A 135 25.52 -2.27 -7.05
N LYS A 136 25.55 -0.97 -7.41
CA LYS A 136 25.42 0.11 -6.44
C LYS A 136 24.03 0.20 -5.84
N MET A 137 23.00 -0.05 -6.65
CA MET A 137 21.60 -0.09 -6.17
C MET A 137 21.40 -1.22 -5.16
N GLU A 138 21.85 -2.43 -5.46
CA GLU A 138 21.78 -3.55 -4.52
C GLU A 138 22.58 -3.27 -3.24
N ALA A 139 23.76 -2.67 -3.35
CA ALA A 139 24.58 -2.29 -2.20
C ALA A 139 23.86 -1.25 -1.31
N PHE A 140 23.18 -0.27 -1.91
CA PHE A 140 22.39 0.71 -1.20
C PHE A 140 21.25 0.07 -0.42
N ILE A 141 20.44 -0.77 -1.08
CA ILE A 141 19.31 -1.46 -0.44
C ILE A 141 19.81 -2.42 0.65
N LYS A 142 20.93 -3.14 0.39
CA LYS A 142 21.54 -3.98 1.42
C LYS A 142 21.90 -3.19 2.66
N LYS A 143 22.51 -2.00 2.49
CA LYS A 143 22.89 -1.14 3.62
C LYS A 143 21.65 -0.64 4.38
N LEU A 144 20.60 -0.26 3.67
CA LEU A 144 19.33 0.14 4.29
C LEU A 144 18.77 -1.00 5.16
N TYR A 145 18.68 -2.23 4.62
CA TYR A 145 18.15 -3.36 5.36
C TYR A 145 19.09 -3.86 6.48
N GLN A 146 20.38 -3.55 6.44
CA GLN A 146 21.29 -3.77 7.58
C GLN A 146 20.97 -2.87 8.78
N ASN A 147 20.38 -1.71 8.54
CA ASN A 147 19.91 -0.77 9.56
C ASN A 147 18.51 -1.10 10.08
N VAL A 148 17.83 -2.10 9.53
CA VAL A 148 16.49 -2.51 9.98
C VAL A 148 16.61 -3.28 11.29
N LEU A 149 16.12 -2.69 12.38
CA LEU A 149 16.11 -3.32 13.70
C LEU A 149 15.12 -4.47 13.78
N VAL A 150 13.93 -4.28 13.24
CA VAL A 150 12.84 -5.25 13.28
C VAL A 150 12.23 -5.34 11.89
N LEU A 151 12.22 -6.53 11.34
CA LEU A 151 11.57 -6.84 10.08
C LEU A 151 10.22 -7.52 10.38
N ASP A 152 9.23 -6.69 10.68
CA ASP A 152 7.89 -7.12 11.08
C ASP A 152 7.16 -7.86 9.95
N SER A 153 6.22 -8.73 10.29
CA SER A 153 5.47 -9.53 9.32
C SER A 153 4.48 -8.73 8.47
N GLY A 154 4.12 -7.50 8.89
CA GLY A 154 3.18 -6.63 8.19
C GLY A 154 3.26 -5.17 8.62
N ALA A 155 2.63 -4.29 7.86
CA ALA A 155 2.68 -2.83 8.09
C ALA A 155 2.16 -2.44 9.49
N ARG A 156 1.05 -3.02 9.94
CA ARG A 156 0.50 -2.73 11.27
C ARG A 156 1.47 -3.09 12.39
N SER A 157 2.14 -4.25 12.29
CA SER A 157 3.14 -4.66 13.28
C SER A 157 4.34 -3.71 13.29
N ALA A 158 4.80 -3.26 12.12
CA ALA A 158 5.88 -2.28 12.02
C ALA A 158 5.49 -0.93 12.65
N THR A 159 4.26 -0.47 12.43
CA THR A 159 3.74 0.73 13.11
C THR A 159 3.71 0.53 14.63
N THR A 160 3.24 -0.61 15.13
CA THR A 160 3.26 -0.92 16.56
C THR A 160 4.70 -0.95 17.12
N SER A 161 5.65 -1.57 16.42
CA SER A 161 7.06 -1.58 16.83
C SER A 161 7.64 -0.16 16.97
N PHE A 162 7.33 0.71 16.02
CA PHE A 162 7.79 2.09 16.05
C PHE A 162 7.00 2.96 17.04
N VAL A 163 5.68 3.03 16.92
CA VAL A 163 4.83 3.97 17.67
C VAL A 163 4.66 3.53 19.12
N GLU A 164 4.21 2.28 19.35
CA GLU A 164 3.84 1.82 20.69
C GLU A 164 5.06 1.30 21.49
N ASN A 165 5.98 0.58 20.81
CA ASN A 165 7.14 -0.02 21.48
C ASN A 165 8.37 0.90 21.49
N GLY A 166 8.31 2.07 20.85
CA GLY A 166 9.37 3.07 20.86
C GLY A 166 10.66 2.64 20.16
N GLN A 167 10.59 1.65 19.25
CA GLN A 167 11.77 1.12 18.55
C GLN A 167 12.10 1.95 17.31
N GLY A 168 13.39 2.06 17.01
CA GLY A 168 13.92 2.73 15.82
C GLY A 168 13.80 4.25 15.82
N ASP A 169 14.50 4.85 14.90
CA ASP A 169 14.56 6.30 14.67
C ASP A 169 13.60 6.75 13.55
N VAL A 170 13.35 5.86 12.59
CA VAL A 170 12.50 6.10 11.43
C VAL A 170 11.69 4.87 11.06
N LEU A 171 10.41 5.08 10.78
CA LEU A 171 9.53 4.09 10.15
C LEU A 171 9.32 4.45 8.68
N ILE A 172 9.65 3.53 7.78
CA ILE A 172 9.23 3.62 6.38
C ILE A 172 7.76 3.19 6.33
N ALA A 173 6.87 4.14 6.06
CA ALA A 173 5.43 3.93 6.18
C ALA A 173 4.67 4.38 4.93
N TRP A 174 3.49 3.83 4.74
CA TRP A 174 2.51 4.42 3.86
C TRP A 174 2.03 5.75 4.43
N GLU A 175 1.81 6.72 3.56
CA GLU A 175 1.45 8.09 3.91
C GLU A 175 0.21 8.15 4.81
N ASN A 176 -0.84 7.38 4.51
CA ASN A 176 -2.04 7.32 5.32
C ASN A 176 -1.79 6.81 6.75
N GLU A 177 -0.94 5.80 6.94
CA GLU A 177 -0.57 5.28 8.27
C GLU A 177 0.26 6.32 9.05
N ALA A 178 1.16 7.01 8.37
CA ALA A 178 1.96 8.07 8.99
C ALA A 178 1.08 9.24 9.47
N PHE A 179 0.14 9.70 8.65
CA PHE A 179 -0.81 10.74 9.05
C PHE A 179 -1.70 10.33 10.21
N LEU A 180 -2.19 9.08 10.23
CA LEU A 180 -2.97 8.58 11.36
C LEU A 180 -2.14 8.58 12.64
N SER A 181 -0.88 8.15 12.60
CA SER A 181 0.02 8.16 13.75
C SER A 181 0.26 9.59 14.28
N VAL A 182 0.49 10.56 13.39
CA VAL A 182 0.66 11.97 13.78
C VAL A 182 -0.65 12.57 14.31
N LYS A 183 -1.80 12.17 13.77
CA LYS A 183 -3.11 12.63 14.26
C LYS A 183 -3.40 12.14 15.67
N ASP A 184 -3.03 10.88 15.97
CA ASP A 184 -3.23 10.27 17.28
C ASP A 184 -2.25 10.83 18.32
N ASP A 185 -0.97 11.05 17.93
CA ASP A 185 0.11 11.52 18.79
C ASP A 185 0.91 12.68 18.14
N PRO A 186 0.33 13.89 18.02
CA PRO A 186 0.93 15.00 17.27
C PRO A 186 2.20 15.58 17.91
N ASP A 187 2.41 15.33 19.18
CA ASP A 187 3.59 15.79 19.94
C ASP A 187 4.74 14.77 19.94
N GLU A 188 4.50 13.55 19.42
CA GLU A 188 5.49 12.46 19.43
C GLU A 188 6.13 12.21 18.06
N PHE A 189 5.43 12.55 16.97
CA PHE A 189 5.83 12.18 15.61
C PHE A 189 5.71 13.34 14.63
N GLU A 190 6.48 13.24 13.55
CA GLU A 190 6.34 14.08 12.35
C GLU A 190 6.66 13.28 11.09
N ILE A 191 6.15 13.75 9.96
CA ILE A 191 6.30 13.12 8.65
C ILE A 191 7.36 13.86 7.85
N ILE A 192 8.27 13.09 7.26
CA ILE A 192 9.26 13.58 6.29
C ILE A 192 8.92 12.98 4.93
N ALA A 193 8.66 13.83 3.96
CA ALA A 193 8.46 13.42 2.57
C ALA A 193 9.83 13.28 1.87
N PRO A 194 10.18 12.10 1.33
CA PRO A 194 11.43 11.93 0.60
C PRO A 194 11.39 12.63 -0.77
N SER A 195 12.55 12.83 -1.39
CA SER A 195 12.65 13.48 -2.71
C SER A 195 11.97 12.68 -3.84
N ILE A 196 11.91 11.37 -3.69
CA ILE A 196 11.27 10.43 -4.63
C ILE A 196 10.62 9.29 -3.86
N SER A 197 9.47 8.86 -4.34
CA SER A 197 8.74 7.73 -3.78
C SER A 197 7.99 6.98 -4.89
N VAL A 198 6.99 6.19 -4.52
CA VAL A 198 6.15 5.42 -5.43
C VAL A 198 4.69 5.82 -5.27
N LEU A 199 3.94 5.71 -6.34
CA LEU A 199 2.48 5.75 -6.31
C LEU A 199 1.98 4.34 -5.97
N ALA A 200 1.67 4.13 -4.69
CA ALA A 200 1.11 2.86 -4.24
C ALA A 200 -0.38 2.79 -4.59
N GLN A 201 -0.76 1.77 -5.34
CA GLN A 201 -2.10 1.60 -5.90
C GLN A 201 -2.74 0.31 -5.36
N PRO A 202 -3.46 0.38 -4.21
CA PRO A 202 -4.31 -0.73 -3.79
C PRO A 202 -5.42 -0.94 -4.80
N SER A 203 -5.58 -2.17 -5.27
CA SER A 203 -6.55 -2.51 -6.29
C SER A 203 -7.74 -3.27 -5.70
N VAL A 204 -8.88 -3.18 -6.38
CA VAL A 204 -10.13 -3.83 -5.98
C VAL A 204 -10.66 -4.72 -7.10
N ALA A 205 -11.31 -5.82 -6.74
CA ALA A 205 -11.99 -6.69 -7.69
C ALA A 205 -13.18 -7.41 -7.05
N VAL A 206 -14.16 -7.75 -7.86
CA VAL A 206 -15.22 -8.72 -7.49
C VAL A 206 -14.61 -10.12 -7.60
N VAL A 207 -14.89 -10.96 -6.61
CA VAL A 207 -14.58 -12.40 -6.69
C VAL A 207 -15.78 -13.08 -7.35
N ASP A 208 -15.78 -13.12 -8.67
CA ASP A 208 -16.94 -13.50 -9.49
C ASP A 208 -17.54 -14.84 -9.09
N GLU A 209 -16.71 -15.88 -8.90
CA GLU A 209 -17.17 -17.20 -8.49
C GLU A 209 -17.96 -17.17 -7.18
N VAL A 210 -17.49 -16.41 -6.20
CA VAL A 210 -18.16 -16.29 -4.90
C VAL A 210 -19.46 -15.47 -5.03
N ALA A 211 -19.38 -14.32 -5.71
CA ALA A 211 -20.51 -13.42 -5.88
C ALA A 211 -21.66 -14.11 -6.67
N GLU A 212 -21.34 -14.83 -7.75
CA GLU A 212 -22.30 -15.63 -8.52
C GLU A 212 -22.96 -16.71 -7.66
N ASN A 213 -22.16 -17.50 -6.94
CA ASN A 213 -22.68 -18.57 -6.09
C ASN A 213 -23.58 -18.06 -4.94
N ARG A 214 -23.34 -16.86 -4.48
CA ARG A 214 -24.09 -16.21 -3.39
C ARG A 214 -25.24 -15.33 -3.88
N GLY A 215 -25.29 -15.03 -5.18
CA GLY A 215 -26.25 -14.09 -5.76
C GLY A 215 -26.04 -12.64 -5.31
N THR A 216 -24.77 -12.26 -5.08
CA THR A 216 -24.35 -10.94 -4.60
C THR A 216 -23.64 -10.11 -5.66
N GLU A 217 -23.66 -10.52 -6.93
CA GLU A 217 -22.91 -9.86 -8.02
C GLU A 217 -23.28 -8.39 -8.18
N GLU A 218 -24.58 -8.07 -8.19
CA GLU A 218 -25.04 -6.69 -8.39
C GLU A 218 -24.55 -5.77 -7.26
N VAL A 219 -24.74 -6.17 -6.01
CA VAL A 219 -24.31 -5.37 -4.85
C VAL A 219 -22.78 -5.28 -4.75
N SER A 220 -22.06 -6.34 -5.13
CA SER A 220 -20.60 -6.36 -5.13
C SER A 220 -20.02 -5.40 -6.17
N ARG A 221 -20.54 -5.42 -7.40
CA ARG A 221 -20.15 -4.46 -8.45
C ARG A 221 -20.49 -3.03 -8.05
N GLU A 222 -21.66 -2.79 -7.51
CA GLU A 222 -22.07 -1.46 -7.05
C GLU A 222 -21.21 -0.99 -5.87
N TYR A 223 -20.83 -1.87 -4.94
CA TYR A 223 -19.93 -1.55 -3.83
C TYR A 223 -18.58 -1.03 -4.33
N LEU A 224 -18.01 -1.63 -5.35
CA LEU A 224 -16.74 -1.18 -5.93
C LEU A 224 -16.92 0.07 -6.80
N ASN A 225 -17.99 0.17 -7.60
CA ASN A 225 -18.28 1.36 -8.40
C ASN A 225 -18.46 2.62 -7.51
N TYR A 226 -19.15 2.48 -6.39
CA TYR A 226 -19.43 3.59 -5.49
C TYR A 226 -18.17 4.17 -4.82
N LEU A 227 -17.04 3.42 -4.79
CA LEU A 227 -15.74 3.93 -4.34
C LEU A 227 -15.25 5.13 -5.17
N TYR A 228 -15.72 5.27 -6.41
CA TYR A 228 -15.37 6.39 -7.31
C TYR A 228 -16.34 7.57 -7.21
N SER A 229 -17.39 7.50 -6.38
CA SER A 229 -18.27 8.63 -6.12
C SER A 229 -17.54 9.74 -5.36
N ASP A 230 -17.97 10.98 -5.54
CA ASP A 230 -17.37 12.13 -4.85
C ASP A 230 -17.37 11.97 -3.33
N ASP A 231 -18.46 11.42 -2.77
CA ASP A 231 -18.56 11.17 -1.33
C ASP A 231 -17.54 10.13 -0.86
N ALA A 232 -17.36 9.05 -1.61
CA ALA A 232 -16.36 8.03 -1.29
C ALA A 232 -14.93 8.54 -1.46
N GLN A 233 -14.68 9.34 -2.48
CA GLN A 233 -13.37 9.96 -2.73
C GLN A 233 -12.99 10.96 -1.61
N ARG A 234 -13.97 11.73 -1.11
CA ARG A 234 -13.75 12.59 0.08
C ARG A 234 -13.46 11.77 1.33
N ILE A 235 -14.17 10.66 1.55
CA ILE A 235 -13.89 9.73 2.66
C ILE A 235 -12.47 9.15 2.53
N ALA A 236 -12.01 8.80 1.32
CA ALA A 236 -10.65 8.36 1.11
C ALA A 236 -9.64 9.44 1.56
N ALA A 237 -9.82 10.69 1.12
CA ALA A 237 -8.98 11.83 1.51
C ALA A 237 -9.00 12.11 3.02
N GLU A 238 -10.17 12.06 3.67
CA GLU A 238 -10.34 12.22 5.12
C GLU A 238 -9.62 11.13 5.93
N ASN A 239 -9.36 9.97 5.32
CA ASN A 239 -8.58 8.88 5.88
C ASN A 239 -7.15 8.84 5.32
N TYR A 240 -6.70 9.96 4.73
CA TYR A 240 -5.34 10.16 4.23
C TYR A 240 -4.92 9.24 3.08
N TYR A 241 -5.87 8.69 2.32
CA TYR A 241 -5.62 8.14 1.00
C TYR A 241 -5.78 9.23 -0.05
N ARG A 242 -4.92 9.25 -1.05
CA ARG A 242 -5.01 10.18 -2.18
C ARG A 242 -6.14 9.74 -3.10
N PRO A 243 -7.23 10.53 -3.24
CA PRO A 243 -8.30 10.20 -4.16
C PRO A 243 -7.80 10.23 -5.61
N VAL A 244 -8.41 9.43 -6.49
CA VAL A 244 -8.11 9.46 -7.93
C VAL A 244 -8.84 10.60 -8.62
N ASN A 245 -9.93 11.11 -8.04
CA ASN A 245 -10.59 12.33 -8.49
C ASN A 245 -9.67 13.53 -8.24
N GLN A 246 -9.16 14.13 -9.33
CA GLN A 246 -8.17 15.20 -9.26
C GLN A 246 -8.72 16.48 -8.60
N GLU A 247 -10.00 16.83 -8.83
CA GLU A 247 -10.63 18.00 -8.22
C GLU A 247 -10.67 17.84 -6.69
N ILE A 248 -11.04 16.65 -6.21
CA ILE A 248 -11.06 16.35 -4.78
C ILE A 248 -9.63 16.28 -4.23
N LEU A 249 -8.69 15.71 -4.96
CA LEU A 249 -7.27 15.68 -4.53
C LEU A 249 -6.72 17.09 -4.33
N GLU A 250 -7.06 18.04 -5.21
CA GLU A 250 -6.65 19.43 -5.10
C GLU A 250 -7.27 20.14 -3.88
N GLU A 251 -8.49 19.78 -3.47
CA GLU A 251 -9.10 20.28 -2.24
C GLU A 251 -8.27 19.93 -0.98
N TYR A 252 -7.48 18.85 -1.04
CA TYR A 252 -6.61 18.37 0.05
C TYR A 252 -5.12 18.66 -0.18
N SER A 253 -4.78 19.62 -1.04
CA SER A 253 -3.38 20.02 -1.33
C SER A 253 -2.60 20.51 -0.11
N ASP A 254 -3.27 20.94 0.94
CA ASP A 254 -2.64 21.28 2.23
C ASP A 254 -2.25 20.04 3.06
N VAL A 255 -2.79 18.86 2.71
CA VAL A 255 -2.52 17.58 3.37
C VAL A 255 -1.45 16.81 2.62
N PHE A 256 -1.60 16.67 1.30
CA PHE A 256 -0.74 15.85 0.46
C PHE A 256 0.32 16.69 -0.25
N ASP A 257 1.59 16.28 -0.20
CA ASP A 257 2.61 16.86 -1.06
C ASP A 257 2.41 16.38 -2.51
N LEU A 258 1.84 17.25 -3.33
CA LEU A 258 1.59 16.97 -4.75
C LEU A 258 2.82 17.20 -5.65
N ASN A 259 3.94 17.70 -5.10
CA ASN A 259 5.17 17.95 -5.85
C ASN A 259 6.19 16.82 -5.73
N MET A 260 5.93 15.81 -4.89
CA MET A 260 6.81 14.66 -4.74
C MET A 260 6.95 13.89 -6.07
N GLU A 261 8.16 13.54 -6.45
CA GLU A 261 8.39 12.66 -7.62
C GLU A 261 7.93 11.24 -7.29
N LEU A 262 6.90 10.75 -8.00
CA LEU A 262 6.33 9.43 -7.79
C LEU A 262 6.60 8.53 -9.00
N LYS A 263 7.14 7.33 -8.74
CA LYS A 263 7.24 6.26 -9.71
C LYS A 263 6.05 5.32 -9.61
N THR A 264 5.55 4.88 -10.74
CA THR A 264 4.48 3.87 -10.81
C THR A 264 5.07 2.47 -10.90
N ILE A 265 4.24 1.46 -10.75
CA ILE A 265 4.70 0.06 -10.92
C ILE A 265 5.21 -0.22 -12.33
N ASP A 266 4.73 0.51 -13.34
CA ASP A 266 5.17 0.37 -14.73
C ASP A 266 6.61 0.85 -14.95
N ASP A 267 7.09 1.82 -14.15
CA ASP A 267 8.49 2.25 -14.16
C ASP A 267 9.46 1.11 -13.75
N PHE A 268 8.94 0.07 -13.10
CA PHE A 268 9.69 -1.12 -12.70
C PHE A 268 9.40 -2.35 -13.59
N GLY A 269 8.58 -2.20 -14.62
CA GLY A 269 8.19 -3.29 -15.53
C GLY A 269 6.98 -4.11 -15.10
N GLY A 270 6.18 -3.59 -14.14
CA GLY A 270 5.00 -4.25 -13.61
C GLY A 270 5.30 -5.27 -12.50
N TRP A 271 4.24 -5.66 -11.76
CA TRP A 271 4.41 -6.53 -10.59
C TRP A 271 4.94 -7.92 -10.89
N GLN A 272 4.67 -8.49 -12.06
CA GLN A 272 5.20 -9.81 -12.46
C GLN A 272 6.73 -9.77 -12.55
N GLU A 273 7.28 -8.71 -13.19
CA GLU A 273 8.73 -8.54 -13.30
C GLU A 273 9.35 -8.20 -11.94
N VAL A 274 8.73 -7.32 -11.15
CA VAL A 274 9.17 -6.99 -9.80
C VAL A 274 9.21 -8.22 -8.90
N GLN A 275 8.16 -9.04 -8.92
CA GLN A 275 8.12 -10.28 -8.15
C GLN A 275 9.25 -11.23 -8.57
N ARG A 276 9.42 -11.44 -9.88
CA ARG A 276 10.46 -12.32 -10.42
C ARG A 276 11.86 -11.85 -10.05
N LYS A 277 12.14 -10.56 -10.19
CA LYS A 277 13.48 -9.99 -9.98
C LYS A 277 13.82 -9.86 -8.49
N HIS A 278 12.88 -9.36 -7.70
CA HIS A 278 13.17 -8.89 -6.34
C HIS A 278 12.72 -9.86 -5.24
N PHE A 279 11.54 -10.47 -5.37
CA PHE A 279 10.89 -11.14 -4.24
C PHE A 279 10.69 -12.66 -4.42
N ALA A 280 10.90 -13.20 -5.62
CA ALA A 280 10.96 -14.66 -5.81
C ALA A 280 12.13 -15.26 -5.03
N ASP A 281 12.07 -16.57 -4.79
CA ASP A 281 13.16 -17.31 -4.13
C ASP A 281 14.47 -17.13 -4.91
N GLY A 282 15.51 -16.71 -4.21
CA GLY A 282 16.80 -16.33 -4.80
C GLY A 282 16.83 -14.97 -5.52
N GLY A 283 15.76 -14.20 -5.44
CA GLY A 283 15.68 -12.82 -5.96
C GLY A 283 16.63 -11.85 -5.24
N VAL A 284 16.58 -10.58 -5.65
CA VAL A 284 17.47 -9.54 -5.10
C VAL A 284 17.35 -9.48 -3.57
N PHE A 285 16.12 -9.49 -3.03
CA PHE A 285 15.91 -9.38 -1.59
C PHE A 285 16.57 -10.52 -0.81
N ASP A 286 16.45 -11.75 -1.27
CA ASP A 286 17.09 -12.90 -0.62
C ASP A 286 18.63 -12.78 -0.63
N ARG A 287 19.22 -12.25 -1.72
CA ARG A 287 20.67 -12.05 -1.84
C ARG A 287 21.20 -10.96 -0.91
N ILE A 288 20.43 -9.90 -0.70
CA ILE A 288 20.88 -8.78 0.13
C ILE A 288 20.61 -8.98 1.63
N TYR A 289 19.55 -9.72 1.98
CA TYR A 289 19.12 -9.91 3.38
C TYR A 289 19.45 -11.29 3.94
N GLY A 290 19.52 -12.32 3.12
CA GLY A 290 19.72 -13.73 3.51
C GLY A 290 21.18 -14.14 3.81
N ASN A 291 22.14 -13.21 3.81
CA ASN A 291 23.57 -13.50 4.07
C ASN A 291 24.07 -12.72 5.28
#